data_d49a48fb52ac6ee8b9e616b49928c858
#
_entry.id   d49a48fb52ac6ee8b9e616b49928c858
#
_cell.length_a   1.000
_cell.length_b   1.000
_cell.length_c   1.000
_cell.angle_alpha   90.00
_cell.angle_beta   90.00
_cell.angle_gamma   90.00
#
_symmetry.space_group_name_H-M   'P 1'
#
loop_
_entity.id
_entity.type
_entity.pdbx_description
1 polymer ?
#
loop_
_entity_poly.entity_id
_entity_poly.type
_entity_poly.pdbx_seq_one_letter_code
_entity_poly.pdbx_strand_id
1 'polypeptide(L)'
;MRNRDPRRRFKAKPAEMMAQYWDHREDELLDAVLTAVALVARADGRIDAAERSQLLDFLHRKGILSVFTPAEILETFEHRVRELNEPDGPVGALKHLRRHSEGSLARVIINAGQEVAAADCRIDPREQHILQLIWITLGGPLPRSAARPNRGGGHRE
;
A
#
# COMPACT_ATOMS: atom_id res chain seq x y z
N MET A 1 -39.17 -35.50 -25.93
CA MET A 1 -38.74 -34.09 -25.89
C MET A 1 -38.62 -33.66 -24.45
N ARG A 2 -37.39 -33.60 -23.91
CA ARG A 2 -37.14 -33.13 -22.56
C ARG A 2 -36.83 -31.64 -22.65
N ASN A 3 -37.76 -30.86 -22.14
CA ASN A 3 -37.68 -29.41 -22.04
C ASN A 3 -36.53 -29.06 -21.04
N ARG A 4 -35.42 -28.61 -21.56
CA ARG A 4 -34.31 -28.06 -20.75
C ARG A 4 -34.67 -26.64 -20.33
N ASP A 5 -35.12 -26.48 -19.10
CA ASP A 5 -35.34 -25.18 -18.46
C ASP A 5 -34.03 -24.40 -18.43
N PRO A 6 -33.93 -23.25 -19.13
CA PRO A 6 -32.71 -22.43 -19.17
C PRO A 6 -32.43 -21.68 -17.84
N ARG A 7 -33.27 -21.81 -16.83
CA ARG A 7 -33.15 -21.13 -15.54
C ARG A 7 -32.29 -21.88 -14.50
N ARG A 8 -31.67 -23.03 -14.87
CA ARG A 8 -30.81 -23.79 -13.97
C ARG A 8 -29.31 -23.43 -14.05
N ARG A 9 -28.94 -22.34 -14.70
CA ARG A 9 -27.58 -21.82 -14.69
C ARG A 9 -27.49 -20.72 -13.64
N PHE A 10 -26.55 -20.86 -12.74
CA PHE A 10 -26.14 -19.95 -11.67
C PHE A 10 -26.96 -20.03 -10.37
N LYS A 11 -26.78 -21.13 -9.65
CA LYS A 11 -26.87 -21.15 -8.20
C LYS A 11 -25.48 -21.45 -7.62
N ALA A 12 -24.49 -20.65 -7.93
CA ALA A 12 -23.39 -20.49 -7.00
C ALA A 12 -23.99 -19.86 -5.73
N LYS A 13 -23.81 -20.50 -4.58
CA LYS A 13 -24.33 -19.99 -3.32
C LYS A 13 -23.74 -18.60 -3.11
N PRO A 14 -24.52 -17.56 -2.75
CA PRO A 14 -24.02 -16.21 -2.53
C PRO A 14 -22.81 -16.17 -1.58
N ALA A 15 -22.75 -17.10 -0.61
CA ALA A 15 -21.64 -17.22 0.32
C ALA A 15 -20.32 -17.65 -0.35
N GLU A 16 -20.37 -18.54 -1.36
CA GLU A 16 -19.14 -18.97 -2.08
C GLU A 16 -18.62 -17.87 -3.01
N MET A 17 -19.50 -17.11 -3.65
CA MET A 17 -19.11 -15.93 -4.43
C MET A 17 -18.57 -14.83 -3.55
N MET A 18 -19.13 -14.61 -2.37
CA MET A 18 -18.63 -13.63 -1.41
C MET A 18 -17.27 -14.03 -0.85
N ALA A 19 -17.07 -15.31 -0.51
CA ALA A 19 -15.78 -15.82 -0.03
C ALA A 19 -14.68 -15.59 -1.08
N GLN A 20 -14.91 -15.99 -2.35
CA GLN A 20 -13.95 -15.76 -3.44
C GLN A 20 -13.67 -14.25 -3.67
N TYR A 21 -14.68 -13.39 -3.52
CA TYR A 21 -14.52 -11.94 -3.66
C TYR A 21 -13.67 -11.35 -2.52
N TRP A 22 -13.83 -11.83 -1.29
CA TRP A 22 -13.03 -11.42 -0.15
C TRP A 22 -11.60 -11.94 -0.23
N ASP A 23 -11.38 -13.19 -0.64
CA ASP A 23 -10.05 -13.77 -0.85
C ASP A 23 -9.24 -12.93 -1.84
N HIS A 24 -9.82 -12.56 -2.98
CA HIS A 24 -9.15 -11.71 -3.96
C HIS A 24 -8.85 -10.30 -3.44
N ARG A 25 -9.73 -9.73 -2.61
CA ARG A 25 -9.49 -8.39 -2.03
C ARG A 25 -8.41 -8.40 -0.96
N GLU A 26 -8.31 -9.49 -0.22
CA GLU A 26 -7.25 -9.65 0.79
C GLU A 26 -5.89 -9.81 0.12
N ASP A 27 -5.79 -10.61 -0.93
CA ASP A 27 -4.58 -10.74 -1.75
C ASP A 27 -4.16 -9.41 -2.37
N GLU A 28 -5.09 -8.67 -2.97
CA GLU A 28 -4.83 -7.36 -3.56
C GLU A 28 -4.41 -6.33 -2.51
N LEU A 29 -5.05 -6.35 -1.34
CA LEU A 29 -4.68 -5.48 -0.22
C LEU A 29 -3.27 -5.78 0.28
N LEU A 30 -2.98 -7.05 0.52
CA LEU A 30 -1.66 -7.49 0.98
C LEU A 30 -0.59 -7.06 -0.03
N ASP A 31 -0.81 -7.34 -1.31
CA ASP A 31 0.13 -7.00 -2.38
C ASP A 31 0.38 -5.49 -2.47
N ALA A 32 -0.66 -4.68 -2.39
CA ALA A 32 -0.55 -3.23 -2.41
C ALA A 32 0.16 -2.67 -1.16
N VAL A 33 -0.15 -3.21 0.03
CA VAL A 33 0.53 -2.83 1.28
C VAL A 33 2.01 -3.19 1.22
N LEU A 34 2.35 -4.41 0.80
CA LEU A 34 3.73 -4.85 0.70
C LEU A 34 4.52 -4.06 -0.36
N THR A 35 3.88 -3.68 -1.46
CA THR A 35 4.48 -2.81 -2.48
C THR A 35 4.81 -1.42 -1.91
N ALA A 36 3.89 -0.82 -1.17
CA ALA A 36 4.11 0.49 -0.56
C ALA A 36 5.22 0.44 0.50
N VAL A 37 5.19 -0.56 1.39
CA VAL A 37 6.21 -0.75 2.42
C VAL A 37 7.58 -1.01 1.80
N ALA A 38 7.66 -1.82 0.74
CA ALA A 38 8.91 -2.08 0.03
C ALA A 38 9.48 -0.81 -0.63
N LEU A 39 8.62 0.06 -1.18
CA LEU A 39 9.04 1.37 -1.71
C LEU A 39 9.64 2.26 -0.63
N VAL A 40 9.02 2.33 0.56
CA VAL A 40 9.51 3.12 1.69
C VAL A 40 10.83 2.56 2.19
N ALA A 41 10.89 1.28 2.49
CA ALA A 41 12.08 0.61 2.99
C ALA A 41 13.28 0.69 2.03
N ARG A 42 13.03 0.74 0.72
CA ARG A 42 14.08 0.94 -0.28
C ARG A 42 14.69 2.34 -0.26
N ALA A 43 13.99 3.34 0.28
CA ALA A 43 14.42 4.73 0.23
C ALA A 43 15.74 4.95 0.97
N ASP A 44 15.98 4.27 2.06
CA ASP A 44 17.26 4.31 2.80
C ASP A 44 18.23 3.18 2.39
N GLY A 45 17.75 2.21 1.61
CA GLY A 45 18.53 1.10 1.06
C GLY A 45 18.69 -0.10 1.98
N ARG A 46 18.02 -0.13 3.14
CA ARG A 46 18.08 -1.24 4.09
C ARG A 46 16.72 -1.48 4.73
N ILE A 47 16.34 -2.75 4.79
CA ILE A 47 15.21 -3.22 5.59
C ILE A 47 15.80 -3.87 6.82
N ASP A 48 15.60 -3.26 7.95
CA ASP A 48 16.07 -3.80 9.21
C ASP A 48 15.05 -4.74 9.90
N ALA A 49 15.45 -5.34 11.01
CA ALA A 49 14.58 -6.25 11.75
C ALA A 49 13.40 -5.51 12.41
N ALA A 50 13.57 -4.23 12.77
CA ALA A 50 12.51 -3.43 13.39
C ALA A 50 11.40 -3.12 12.38
N GLU A 51 11.75 -2.75 11.15
CA GLU A 51 10.79 -2.51 10.08
C GLU A 51 9.99 -3.77 9.71
N ARG A 52 10.67 -4.93 9.63
CA ARG A 52 9.99 -6.23 9.42
C ARG A 52 9.02 -6.55 10.54
N SER A 53 9.42 -6.33 11.78
CA SER A 53 8.56 -6.54 12.95
C SER A 53 7.34 -5.62 12.92
N GLN A 54 7.54 -4.32 12.63
CA GLN A 54 6.45 -3.35 12.51
C GLN A 54 5.48 -3.70 11.40
N LEU A 55 5.98 -4.17 10.25
CA LEU A 55 5.13 -4.65 9.16
C LEU A 55 4.22 -5.79 9.63
N LEU A 56 4.79 -6.82 10.26
CA LEU A 56 4.01 -7.95 10.76
C LEU A 56 3.01 -7.54 11.83
N ASP A 57 3.39 -6.66 12.75
CA ASP A 57 2.50 -6.13 13.79
C ASP A 57 1.35 -5.31 13.20
N PHE A 58 1.63 -4.52 12.18
CA PHE A 58 0.59 -3.79 11.44
C PHE A 58 -0.42 -4.74 10.79
N LEU A 59 0.07 -5.74 10.06
CA LEU A 59 -0.78 -6.72 9.38
C LEU A 59 -1.58 -7.57 10.38
N HIS A 60 -0.99 -7.89 11.53
CA HIS A 60 -1.70 -8.57 12.62
C HIS A 60 -2.86 -7.71 13.15
N ARG A 61 -2.61 -6.46 13.46
CA ARG A 61 -3.66 -5.53 13.94
C ARG A 61 -4.78 -5.30 12.92
N LYS A 62 -4.48 -5.43 11.62
CA LYS A 62 -5.48 -5.34 10.55
C LYS A 62 -6.18 -6.66 10.26
N GLY A 63 -5.85 -7.75 10.96
CA GLY A 63 -6.44 -9.07 10.77
C GLY A 63 -5.97 -9.82 9.52
N ILE A 64 -4.96 -9.31 8.80
CA ILE A 64 -4.45 -9.92 7.56
C ILE A 64 -3.70 -11.22 7.86
N LEU A 65 -3.06 -11.34 9.03
CA LEU A 65 -2.39 -12.56 9.48
C LEU A 65 -3.34 -13.73 9.76
N SER A 66 -4.65 -13.53 9.74
CA SER A 66 -5.61 -14.65 9.83
C SER A 66 -5.68 -15.48 8.54
N VAL A 67 -5.25 -14.90 7.42
CA VAL A 67 -5.28 -15.52 6.09
C VAL A 67 -3.89 -15.93 5.62
N PHE A 68 -2.87 -15.13 5.94
CA PHE A 68 -1.49 -15.34 5.50
C PHE A 68 -0.56 -15.62 6.69
N THR A 69 0.35 -16.57 6.52
CA THR A 69 1.39 -16.82 7.51
C THR A 69 2.47 -15.72 7.46
N PRO A 70 3.15 -15.43 8.59
CA PRO A 70 4.27 -14.49 8.60
C PRO A 70 5.36 -14.83 7.58
N ALA A 71 5.60 -16.12 7.32
CA ALA A 71 6.59 -16.58 6.34
C ALA A 71 6.18 -16.20 4.90
N GLU A 72 4.93 -16.42 4.51
CA GLU A 72 4.39 -16.03 3.21
C GLU A 72 4.46 -14.53 2.99
N ILE A 73 4.12 -13.75 4.02
CA ILE A 73 4.20 -12.29 3.97
C ILE A 73 5.62 -11.82 3.73
N LEU A 74 6.58 -12.33 4.51
CA LEU A 74 7.98 -11.95 4.37
C LEU A 74 8.57 -12.37 3.03
N GLU A 75 8.25 -13.56 2.53
CA GLU A 75 8.68 -14.02 1.21
C GLU A 75 8.14 -13.12 0.09
N THR A 76 6.85 -12.79 0.14
CA THR A 76 6.22 -11.86 -0.82
C THR A 76 6.85 -10.48 -0.74
N PHE A 77 7.12 -9.99 0.48
CA PHE A 77 7.76 -8.70 0.70
C PHE A 77 9.18 -8.67 0.10
N GLU A 78 9.99 -9.68 0.35
CA GLU A 78 11.34 -9.77 -0.21
C GLU A 78 11.33 -9.90 -1.75
N HIS A 79 10.30 -10.56 -2.29
CA HIS A 79 10.08 -10.59 -3.73
C HIS A 79 9.81 -9.18 -4.29
N ARG A 80 8.94 -8.40 -3.66
CA ARG A 80 8.67 -7.01 -4.03
C ARG A 80 9.91 -6.12 -3.95
N VAL A 81 10.72 -6.30 -2.92
CA VAL A 81 12.00 -5.57 -2.79
C VAL A 81 12.94 -5.90 -3.95
N ARG A 82 13.02 -7.17 -4.37
CA ARG A 82 13.84 -7.56 -5.54
C ARG A 82 13.33 -6.93 -6.82
N GLU A 83 12.01 -6.93 -7.06
CA GLU A 83 11.42 -6.29 -8.24
C GLU A 83 11.71 -4.77 -8.29
N LEU A 84 11.74 -4.10 -7.14
CA LEU A 84 12.08 -2.69 -7.04
C LEU A 84 13.53 -2.36 -7.41
N ASN A 85 14.41 -3.34 -7.39
CA ASN A 85 15.81 -3.18 -7.81
C ASN A 85 15.99 -3.23 -9.33
N GLU A 86 14.96 -3.66 -10.07
CA GLU A 86 14.95 -3.57 -11.53
C GLU A 86 14.87 -2.10 -11.99
N PRO A 87 15.38 -1.76 -13.20
CA PRO A 87 15.46 -0.39 -13.66
C PRO A 87 14.14 0.38 -13.62
N ASP A 88 13.01 -0.28 -13.97
CA ASP A 88 11.67 0.31 -13.97
C ASP A 88 10.84 -0.07 -12.73
N GLY A 89 11.44 -0.75 -11.75
CA GLY A 89 10.78 -1.27 -10.58
C GLY A 89 9.97 -0.23 -9.80
N PRO A 90 10.55 0.91 -9.40
CA PRO A 90 9.82 1.95 -8.67
C PRO A 90 8.64 2.54 -9.45
N VAL A 91 8.81 2.74 -10.75
CA VAL A 91 7.75 3.26 -11.62
C VAL A 91 6.61 2.24 -11.76
N GLY A 92 6.95 0.97 -11.93
CA GLY A 92 5.99 -0.13 -11.97
C GLY A 92 5.20 -0.26 -10.68
N ALA A 93 5.87 -0.15 -9.53
CA ALA A 93 5.25 -0.17 -8.21
C ALA A 93 4.26 0.98 -8.01
N LEU A 94 4.63 2.20 -8.37
CA LEU A 94 3.72 3.36 -8.29
C LEU A 94 2.51 3.20 -9.23
N LYS A 95 2.70 2.68 -10.45
CA LYS A 95 1.59 2.36 -11.36
C LYS A 95 0.67 1.30 -10.77
N HIS A 96 1.22 0.30 -10.08
CA HIS A 96 0.44 -0.72 -9.39
C HIS A 96 -0.41 -0.09 -8.28
N LEU A 97 0.19 0.72 -7.42
CA LEU A 97 -0.52 1.42 -6.34
C LEU A 97 -1.61 2.36 -6.85
N ARG A 98 -1.42 3.00 -8.00
CA ARG A 98 -2.42 3.90 -8.60
C ARG A 98 -3.77 3.24 -8.84
N ARG A 99 -3.82 1.93 -9.03
CA ARG A 99 -5.07 1.18 -9.20
C ARG A 99 -5.96 1.23 -7.94
N HIS A 100 -5.37 1.54 -6.80
CA HIS A 100 -6.04 1.64 -5.50
C HIS A 100 -6.31 3.09 -5.08
N SER A 101 -6.20 4.06 -6.00
CA SER A 101 -6.36 5.49 -5.72
C SER A 101 -7.78 5.88 -5.28
N GLU A 102 -8.76 5.02 -5.54
CA GLU A 102 -10.15 5.27 -5.16
C GLU A 102 -10.59 4.24 -4.10
N GLY A 103 -10.89 4.72 -2.90
CA GLY A 103 -11.52 3.90 -1.87
C GLY A 103 -10.78 3.78 -0.54
N SER A 104 -11.28 2.89 0.31
CA SER A 104 -10.77 2.67 1.68
C SER A 104 -9.37 2.06 1.72
N LEU A 105 -8.95 1.36 0.67
CA LEU A 105 -7.63 0.71 0.60
C LEU A 105 -6.49 1.72 0.58
N ALA A 106 -6.67 2.86 -0.09
CA ALA A 106 -5.64 3.92 -0.14
C ALA A 106 -5.18 4.34 1.26
N ARG A 107 -6.12 4.49 2.20
CA ARG A 107 -5.80 4.85 3.59
C ARG A 107 -5.04 3.75 4.32
N VAL A 108 -5.39 2.49 4.10
CA VAL A 108 -4.69 1.35 4.71
C VAL A 108 -3.26 1.26 4.19
N ILE A 109 -3.07 1.43 2.89
CA ILE A 109 -1.77 1.37 2.22
C ILE A 109 -0.83 2.46 2.76
N ILE A 110 -1.30 3.71 2.84
CA ILE A 110 -0.46 4.83 3.33
C ILE A 110 -0.13 4.67 4.81
N ASN A 111 -1.08 4.21 5.63
CA ASN A 111 -0.83 3.97 7.05
C ASN A 111 0.21 2.87 7.27
N ALA A 112 0.21 1.82 6.46
CA ALA A 112 1.22 0.76 6.53
C ALA A 112 2.63 1.31 6.28
N GLY A 113 2.80 2.10 5.23
CA GLY A 113 4.07 2.75 4.92
C GLY A 113 4.55 3.68 6.04
N GLN A 114 3.65 4.48 6.61
CA GLN A 114 3.97 5.38 7.73
C GLN A 114 4.40 4.65 9.00
N GLU A 115 3.71 3.55 9.34
CA GLU A 115 4.04 2.77 10.53
C GLU A 115 5.39 2.07 10.40
N VAL A 116 5.71 1.56 9.23
CA VAL A 116 7.01 0.91 9.00
C VAL A 116 8.14 1.95 9.00
N ALA A 117 7.96 3.09 8.33
CA ALA A 117 8.93 4.18 8.34
C ALA A 117 9.19 4.75 9.75
N ALA A 118 8.23 4.66 10.65
CA ALA A 118 8.38 5.12 12.03
C ALA A 118 8.98 4.06 12.99
N ALA A 119 9.37 2.89 12.49
CA ALA A 119 9.81 1.76 13.32
C ALA A 119 11.02 2.09 14.20
N ASP A 120 11.96 2.88 13.71
CA ASP A 120 13.17 3.30 14.43
C ASP A 120 13.07 4.71 15.05
N CYS A 121 11.84 5.20 15.24
CA CYS A 121 11.54 6.51 15.84
C CYS A 121 12.08 7.72 15.07
N ARG A 122 12.58 7.54 13.87
CA ARG A 122 13.05 8.60 12.97
C ARG A 122 12.65 8.26 11.54
N ILE A 123 11.83 9.11 10.94
CA ILE A 123 11.54 9.00 9.51
C ILE A 123 12.65 9.72 8.77
N ASP A 124 13.39 8.97 7.95
CA ASP A 124 14.41 9.54 7.05
C ASP A 124 13.73 10.48 6.03
N PRO A 125 14.34 11.62 5.66
CA PRO A 125 13.80 12.49 4.62
C PRO A 125 13.51 11.81 3.29
N ARG A 126 14.24 10.76 2.94
CA ARG A 126 14.03 9.97 1.72
C ARG A 126 12.76 9.13 1.83
N GLU A 127 12.53 8.48 2.98
CA GLU A 127 11.29 7.74 3.26
C GLU A 127 10.09 8.69 3.25
N GLN A 128 10.22 9.87 3.86
CA GLN A 128 9.17 10.89 3.85
C GLN A 128 8.82 11.32 2.42
N HIS A 129 9.82 11.48 1.55
CA HIS A 129 9.59 11.78 0.14
C HIS A 129 8.83 10.66 -0.58
N ILE A 130 9.21 9.41 -0.35
CA ILE A 130 8.51 8.26 -0.92
C ILE A 130 7.08 8.14 -0.39
N LEU A 131 6.86 8.34 0.91
CA LEU A 131 5.51 8.37 1.49
C LEU A 131 4.64 9.45 0.83
N GLN A 132 5.21 10.61 0.54
CA GLN A 132 4.52 11.68 -0.17
C GLN A 132 4.16 11.30 -1.61
N LEU A 133 5.07 10.63 -2.33
CA LEU A 133 4.80 10.11 -3.67
C LEU A 133 3.69 9.06 -3.65
N ILE A 134 3.71 8.14 -2.71
CA ILE A 134 2.65 7.14 -2.51
C ILE A 134 1.32 7.84 -2.23
N TRP A 135 1.30 8.82 -1.34
CA TRP A 135 0.12 9.60 -1.00
C TRP A 135 -0.51 10.26 -2.23
N ILE A 136 0.30 10.94 -3.04
CA ILE A 136 -0.15 11.59 -4.29
C ILE A 136 -0.65 10.54 -5.28
N THR A 137 0.06 9.43 -5.43
CA THR A 137 -0.30 8.33 -6.33
C THR A 137 -1.66 7.72 -5.97
N LEU A 138 -1.97 7.65 -4.68
CA LEU A 138 -3.25 7.16 -4.15
C LEU A 138 -4.36 8.22 -4.15
N GLY A 139 -4.15 9.37 -4.79
CA GLY A 139 -5.15 10.44 -4.93
C GLY A 139 -5.21 11.41 -3.75
N GLY A 140 -4.22 11.39 -2.87
CA GLY A 140 -4.10 12.37 -1.79
C GLY A 140 -3.87 13.79 -2.33
N PRO A 141 -4.32 14.84 -1.62
CA PRO A 141 -4.09 16.21 -2.04
C PRO A 141 -2.59 16.54 -2.05
N LEU A 142 -2.17 17.33 -3.02
CA LEU A 142 -0.82 17.87 -3.05
C LEU A 142 -0.56 18.67 -1.77
N PRO A 143 0.62 18.52 -1.16
CA PRO A 143 0.99 19.36 -0.03
C PRO A 143 0.89 20.83 -0.48
N ARG A 144 0.16 21.62 0.28
CA ARG A 144 0.13 23.06 0.04
C ARG A 144 1.56 23.54 0.17
N SER A 145 2.13 24.00 -0.94
CA SER A 145 3.39 24.73 -0.92
C SER A 145 3.29 25.76 0.20
N ALA A 146 4.21 25.71 1.16
CA ALA A 146 4.25 26.68 2.23
C ALA A 146 4.21 28.07 1.58
N ALA A 147 3.12 28.77 1.80
CA ALA A 147 2.92 30.10 1.24
C ALA A 147 4.17 30.90 1.58
N ARG A 148 4.86 31.41 0.57
CA ARG A 148 5.96 32.34 0.75
C ARG A 148 5.49 33.42 1.71
N PRO A 149 6.22 33.70 2.81
CA PRO A 149 5.86 34.82 3.64
C PRO A 149 5.83 36.03 2.73
N ASN A 150 4.67 36.67 2.68
CA ASN A 150 4.43 37.90 1.96
C ASN A 150 5.48 38.93 2.44
N ARG A 151 6.50 39.15 1.63
CA ARG A 151 7.35 40.33 1.80
C ARG A 151 6.51 41.55 1.42
N GLY A 152 5.62 41.91 2.34
CA GLY A 152 5.00 43.22 2.33
C GLY A 152 6.07 44.30 2.47
N GLY A 153 6.47 44.82 1.33
CA GLY A 153 7.19 46.06 1.29
C GLY A 153 6.32 47.15 1.87
N GLY A 154 6.81 47.79 2.89
CA GLY A 154 6.29 49.02 3.45
C GLY A 154 7.42 50.01 3.53
N HIS A 155 7.76 50.55 2.39
CA HIS A 155 8.41 51.88 2.38
C HIS A 155 7.32 52.92 2.51
N ARG A 156 7.41 53.70 3.52
CA ARG A 156 7.10 55.14 3.46
C ARG A 156 7.72 55.85 4.66
N GLU A 157 8.59 56.78 4.29
CA GLU A 157 9.03 58.03 4.90
C GLU A 157 9.82 57.95 6.17
#